data_c3ea4bfe59605fdb60dc817dfe346e2c
#
_entry.id   c3ea4bfe59605fdb60dc817dfe346e2c
#
_cell.length_a   1.000
_cell.length_b   1.000
_cell.length_c   1.000
_cell.angle_alpha   90.00
_cell.angle_beta   90.00
_cell.angle_gamma   90.00
#
_symmetry.space_group_name_H-M   'P 1'
#
loop_
_entity.id
_entity.type
_entity.pdbx_description
1 polymer ?
#
loop_
_entity_poly.entity_id
_entity_poly.type
_entity_poly.pdbx_seq_one_letter_code
_entity_poly.pdbx_strand_id
1 'polypeptide(L)'
;MTLPHKLAIIDDDRDHAAYLAEHLGQRGVEVMVFHDSDEFLTSPQAFEFEFYVIDLMLPGIDGVDLIRLVRRRGNAGIVVVSGRMDADVFDSVMRNGADMHLMKPVRMEQVALAIEAVQRRIEAGRAQAGAWRLDRKARQLIAPEGTRIDLSDNNLAVIECFVDAQGETVTHGMLCERLGRDPAQEADNLLHAAIYRLRRRIERATPASVPLQVEPRVGYAFRGTLTAV
;
A
#
# COMPACT_ATOMS: atom_id res chain seq x y z
N MET A 1 -2.52 -17.09 11.98
CA MET A 1 -3.21 -15.82 12.26
C MET A 1 -2.28 -14.75 11.79
N THR A 2 -2.66 -13.99 10.77
CA THR A 2 -1.77 -13.02 10.12
C THR A 2 -2.23 -11.62 10.49
N LEU A 3 -1.49 -11.00 11.42
CA LEU A 3 -1.55 -9.57 11.69
C LEU A 3 -0.59 -8.84 10.72
N PRO A 4 -0.81 -7.55 10.42
CA PRO A 4 0.12 -6.76 9.65
C PRO A 4 1.46 -6.62 10.40
N HIS A 5 2.55 -6.45 9.65
CA HIS A 5 3.86 -6.26 10.26
C HIS A 5 3.99 -4.87 10.89
N LYS A 6 3.49 -3.84 10.20
CA LYS A 6 3.59 -2.43 10.63
C LYS A 6 2.22 -1.74 10.58
N LEU A 7 1.82 -1.13 11.71
CA LEU A 7 0.49 -0.55 11.90
C LEU A 7 0.57 0.83 12.55
N ALA A 8 -0.27 1.76 12.09
CA ALA A 8 -0.50 3.04 12.75
C ALA A 8 -1.83 3.05 13.51
N ILE A 9 -1.82 3.58 14.73
CA ILE A 9 -3.02 3.93 15.51
C ILE A 9 -3.10 5.45 15.54
N ILE A 10 -4.25 6.02 15.14
CA ILE A 10 -4.53 7.44 15.21
C ILE A 10 -5.76 7.60 16.10
N ASP A 11 -5.56 7.99 17.36
CA ASP A 11 -6.60 8.05 18.40
C ASP A 11 -6.18 9.08 19.47
N ASP A 12 -7.02 10.05 19.77
CA ASP A 12 -6.77 11.09 20.78
C ASP A 12 -6.89 10.58 22.22
N ASP A 13 -7.57 9.45 22.42
CA ASP A 13 -7.60 8.73 23.70
C ASP A 13 -6.27 7.99 23.91
N ARG A 14 -5.37 8.65 24.67
CA ARG A 14 -4.02 8.15 24.94
C ARG A 14 -3.99 6.79 25.62
N ASP A 15 -4.92 6.56 26.55
CA ASP A 15 -4.98 5.31 27.30
C ASP A 15 -5.46 4.18 26.39
N HIS A 16 -6.51 4.41 25.61
CA HIS A 16 -7.01 3.44 24.63
C HIS A 16 -5.95 3.10 23.59
N ALA A 17 -5.28 4.10 23.02
CA ALA A 17 -4.22 3.90 22.03
C ALA A 17 -3.03 3.13 22.61
N ALA A 18 -2.59 3.45 23.82
CA ALA A 18 -1.48 2.77 24.49
C ALA A 18 -1.80 1.30 24.78
N TYR A 19 -2.99 1.00 25.33
CA TYR A 19 -3.42 -0.38 25.59
C TYR A 19 -3.55 -1.20 24.31
N LEU A 20 -4.08 -0.61 23.24
CA LEU A 20 -4.17 -1.29 21.96
C LEU A 20 -2.79 -1.53 21.35
N ALA A 21 -1.89 -0.56 21.44
CA ALA A 21 -0.51 -0.69 20.94
C ALA A 21 0.24 -1.79 21.69
N GLU A 22 0.13 -1.85 23.02
CA GLU A 22 0.72 -2.91 23.83
C GLU A 22 0.16 -4.29 23.44
N HIS A 23 -1.17 -4.39 23.31
CA HIS A 23 -1.85 -5.63 22.97
C HIS A 23 -1.45 -6.19 21.61
N LEU A 24 -1.26 -5.33 20.60
CA LEU A 24 -0.79 -5.69 19.27
C LEU A 24 0.72 -5.97 19.25
N GLY A 25 1.50 -5.18 20.01
CA GLY A 25 2.95 -5.37 20.14
C GLY A 25 3.31 -6.74 20.74
N GLN A 26 2.56 -7.22 21.75
CA GLN A 26 2.72 -8.56 22.31
C GLN A 26 2.46 -9.68 21.28
N ARG A 27 1.81 -9.37 20.16
CA ARG A 27 1.56 -10.27 19.04
C ARG A 27 2.53 -10.08 17.86
N GLY A 28 3.59 -9.29 18.05
CA GLY A 28 4.64 -9.09 17.07
C GLY A 28 4.37 -8.01 16.02
N VAL A 29 3.39 -7.12 16.26
CA VAL A 29 3.10 -5.98 15.36
C VAL A 29 3.98 -4.79 15.76
N GLU A 30 4.66 -4.17 14.81
CA GLU A 30 5.30 -2.86 14.99
C GLU A 30 4.22 -1.78 14.95
N VAL A 31 3.95 -1.16 16.10
CA VAL A 31 2.87 -0.17 16.23
C VAL A 31 3.44 1.22 16.45
N MET A 32 2.96 2.19 15.67
CA MET A 32 3.20 3.61 15.90
C MET A 32 1.87 4.28 16.26
N VAL A 33 1.89 5.13 17.28
CA VAL A 33 0.71 5.83 17.77
C VAL A 33 0.83 7.31 17.45
N PHE A 34 -0.26 7.91 17.01
CA PHE A 34 -0.45 9.34 16.76
C PHE A 34 -1.69 9.79 17.51
N HIS A 35 -1.63 10.95 18.15
CA HIS A 35 -2.72 11.45 19.00
C HIS A 35 -3.62 12.49 18.33
N ASP A 36 -3.23 12.95 17.17
CA ASP A 36 -4.03 13.84 16.31
C ASP A 36 -3.64 13.69 14.84
N SER A 37 -4.44 14.28 13.96
CA SER A 37 -4.21 14.23 12.52
C SER A 37 -2.99 15.02 12.07
N ASP A 38 -2.61 16.07 12.77
CA ASP A 38 -1.46 16.92 12.40
C ASP A 38 -0.15 16.20 12.73
N GLU A 39 -0.07 15.55 13.90
CA GLU A 39 1.06 14.69 14.26
C GLU A 39 1.26 13.59 13.21
N PHE A 40 0.16 12.93 12.81
CA PHE A 40 0.20 11.91 11.77
C PHE A 40 0.69 12.48 10.42
N LEU A 41 0.07 13.56 9.93
CA LEU A 41 0.35 14.09 8.59
C LEU A 41 1.74 14.73 8.46
N THR A 42 2.31 15.23 9.55
CA THR A 42 3.67 15.79 9.57
C THR A 42 4.75 14.72 9.74
N SER A 43 4.38 13.49 10.11
CA SER A 43 5.31 12.37 10.21
C SER A 43 5.88 11.98 8.85
N PRO A 44 7.20 11.82 8.71
CA PRO A 44 7.80 11.28 7.49
C PRO A 44 7.28 9.90 7.09
N GLN A 45 6.76 9.14 8.07
CA GLN A 45 6.27 7.76 7.90
C GLN A 45 4.75 7.66 7.76
N ALA A 46 4.00 8.77 7.71
CA ALA A 46 2.54 8.80 7.75
C ALA A 46 1.85 7.80 6.80
N PHE A 47 2.44 7.53 5.63
CA PHE A 47 1.84 6.68 4.61
C PHE A 47 2.63 5.41 4.31
N GLU A 48 3.50 4.97 5.25
CA GLU A 48 4.36 3.78 5.10
C GLU A 48 3.82 2.54 5.84
N PHE A 49 2.66 2.64 6.48
CA PHE A 49 2.06 1.54 7.23
C PHE A 49 1.24 0.61 6.33
N GLU A 50 1.23 -0.66 6.68
CA GLU A 50 0.42 -1.68 6.02
C GLU A 50 -1.05 -1.61 6.47
N PHE A 51 -1.27 -1.03 7.66
CA PHE A 51 -2.57 -1.00 8.31
C PHE A 51 -2.74 0.26 9.17
N TYR A 52 -3.98 0.73 9.27
CA TYR A 52 -4.36 1.89 10.08
C TYR A 52 -5.57 1.57 10.94
N VAL A 53 -5.50 1.95 12.22
CA VAL A 53 -6.64 2.03 13.12
C VAL A 53 -6.89 3.51 13.38
N ILE A 54 -8.09 4.00 13.03
CA ILE A 54 -8.40 5.43 13.03
C ILE A 54 -9.63 5.69 13.87
N ASP A 55 -9.52 6.61 14.87
CA ASP A 55 -10.71 7.22 15.46
C ASP A 55 -11.24 8.33 14.56
N LEU A 56 -12.55 8.54 14.56
CA LEU A 56 -13.20 9.64 13.83
C LEU A 56 -13.16 10.95 14.63
N MET A 57 -13.06 10.86 15.96
CA MET A 57 -13.11 12.01 16.87
C MET A 57 -11.71 12.59 17.10
N LEU A 58 -10.99 12.89 16.04
CA LEU A 58 -9.62 13.42 16.12
C LEU A 58 -9.62 14.95 16.15
N PRO A 59 -8.72 15.57 16.94
CA PRO A 59 -8.37 16.97 16.74
C PRO A 59 -7.73 17.19 15.35
N GLY A 60 -8.03 18.33 14.74
CA GLY A 60 -7.50 18.70 13.44
C GLY A 60 -8.41 18.29 12.27
N ILE A 61 -7.95 17.41 11.41
CA ILE A 61 -8.74 16.94 10.25
C ILE A 61 -9.70 15.83 10.71
N ASP A 62 -10.95 15.91 10.22
CA ASP A 62 -11.96 14.88 10.46
C ASP A 62 -11.46 13.49 10.04
N GLY A 63 -11.70 12.48 10.87
CA GLY A 63 -11.26 11.11 10.61
C GLY A 63 -11.73 10.54 9.27
N VAL A 64 -12.89 10.98 8.75
CA VAL A 64 -13.38 10.58 7.42
C VAL A 64 -12.47 11.13 6.30
N ASP A 65 -12.00 12.37 6.43
CA ASP A 65 -11.06 12.95 5.47
C ASP A 65 -9.69 12.28 5.56
N LEU A 66 -9.28 11.91 6.77
CA LEU A 66 -8.05 11.15 6.98
C LEU A 66 -8.11 9.77 6.31
N ILE A 67 -9.22 9.03 6.44
CA ILE A 67 -9.47 7.77 5.72
C ILE A 67 -9.32 7.96 4.22
N ARG A 68 -9.92 9.02 3.67
CA ARG A 68 -9.83 9.35 2.24
C ARG A 68 -8.40 9.61 1.80
N LEU A 69 -7.62 10.33 2.61
CA LEU A 69 -6.21 10.62 2.34
C LEU A 69 -5.37 9.34 2.33
N VAL A 70 -5.50 8.49 3.34
CA VAL A 70 -4.81 7.19 3.42
C VAL A 70 -5.16 6.32 2.22
N ARG A 71 -6.46 6.20 1.88
CA ARG A 71 -6.92 5.38 0.77
C ARG A 71 -6.42 5.85 -0.59
N ARG A 72 -6.24 7.14 -0.80
CA ARG A 72 -5.64 7.70 -2.03
C ARG A 72 -4.16 7.36 -2.19
N ARG A 73 -3.47 7.03 -1.12
CA ARG A 73 -2.03 6.71 -1.12
C ARG A 73 -1.75 5.23 -1.32
N GLY A 74 -2.72 4.35 -1.01
CA GLY A 74 -2.51 2.91 -1.17
C GLY A 74 -3.69 2.04 -0.73
N ASN A 75 -3.45 0.74 -0.74
CA ASN A 75 -4.41 -0.30 -0.36
C ASN A 75 -4.14 -0.87 1.04
N ALA A 76 -3.61 -0.06 1.95
CA ALA A 76 -3.44 -0.45 3.34
C ALA A 76 -4.80 -0.81 3.99
N GLY A 77 -4.81 -1.70 4.98
CA GLY A 77 -6.03 -1.98 5.75
C GLY A 77 -6.44 -0.79 6.59
N ILE A 78 -7.72 -0.51 6.68
CA ILE A 78 -8.26 0.57 7.51
C ILE A 78 -9.40 0.04 8.36
N VAL A 79 -9.19 -0.01 9.67
CA VAL A 79 -10.24 -0.25 10.67
C VAL A 79 -10.52 1.05 11.40
N VAL A 80 -11.78 1.42 11.46
CA VAL A 80 -12.25 2.59 12.22
C VAL A 80 -12.75 2.12 13.58
N VAL A 81 -12.35 2.82 14.64
CA VAL A 81 -12.80 2.55 16.02
C VAL A 81 -13.29 3.87 16.62
N SER A 82 -14.60 4.07 16.72
CA SER A 82 -15.14 5.37 17.14
C SER A 82 -16.41 5.25 17.97
N GLY A 83 -16.65 6.26 18.83
CA GLY A 83 -17.88 6.40 19.59
C GLY A 83 -19.07 6.97 18.80
N ARG A 84 -18.86 7.44 17.57
CA ARG A 84 -19.94 7.97 16.70
C ARG A 84 -20.68 6.83 16.00
N MET A 85 -22.01 6.83 16.14
CA MET A 85 -22.88 5.76 15.65
C MET A 85 -24.08 6.28 14.83
N ASP A 86 -23.92 7.34 14.09
CA ASP A 86 -24.98 7.75 13.18
C ASP A 86 -24.89 6.92 11.87
N ALA A 87 -26.04 6.49 11.33
CA ALA A 87 -26.07 5.70 10.11
C ALA A 87 -25.38 6.42 8.94
N ASP A 88 -25.49 7.74 8.89
CA ASP A 88 -24.84 8.59 7.87
C ASP A 88 -23.31 8.57 8.02
N VAL A 89 -22.81 8.52 9.25
CA VAL A 89 -21.37 8.41 9.56
C VAL A 89 -20.83 7.06 9.12
N PHE A 90 -21.54 5.98 9.44
CA PHE A 90 -21.15 4.63 8.97
C PHE A 90 -21.06 4.56 7.45
N ASP A 91 -22.11 5.01 6.76
CA ASP A 91 -22.13 5.06 5.29
C ASP A 91 -20.99 5.89 4.73
N SER A 92 -20.72 7.05 5.32
CA SER A 92 -19.63 7.93 4.92
C SER A 92 -18.26 7.24 5.09
N VAL A 93 -18.00 6.64 6.23
CA VAL A 93 -16.76 5.94 6.56
C VAL A 93 -16.50 4.82 5.55
N MET A 94 -17.49 3.96 5.31
CA MET A 94 -17.36 2.83 4.40
C MET A 94 -17.18 3.29 2.93
N ARG A 95 -17.93 4.30 2.48
CA ARG A 95 -17.78 4.86 1.12
C ARG A 95 -16.44 5.55 0.89
N ASN A 96 -15.82 6.09 1.93
CA ASN A 96 -14.50 6.73 1.85
C ASN A 96 -13.33 5.75 1.96
N GLY A 97 -13.63 4.45 2.13
CA GLY A 97 -12.66 3.38 1.95
C GLY A 97 -12.18 2.71 3.23
N ALA A 98 -12.88 2.87 4.36
CA ALA A 98 -12.65 2.00 5.51
C ALA A 98 -13.04 0.55 5.16
N ASP A 99 -12.31 -0.40 5.70
CA ASP A 99 -12.56 -1.82 5.53
C ASP A 99 -13.52 -2.38 6.58
N MET A 100 -13.51 -1.78 7.78
CA MET A 100 -14.36 -2.15 8.89
C MET A 100 -14.54 -0.97 9.86
N HIS A 101 -15.71 -0.91 10.50
CA HIS A 101 -16.01 0.05 11.56
C HIS A 101 -16.42 -0.70 12.83
N LEU A 102 -15.77 -0.38 13.94
CA LEU A 102 -16.07 -0.87 15.27
C LEU A 102 -16.52 0.29 16.17
N MET A 103 -17.52 0.04 16.98
CA MET A 103 -18.05 1.04 17.90
C MET A 103 -17.44 0.92 19.29
N LYS A 104 -16.99 2.05 19.84
CA LYS A 104 -16.61 2.17 21.27
C LYS A 104 -17.87 2.11 22.17
N PRO A 105 -17.85 1.38 23.31
CA PRO A 105 -16.70 0.70 23.87
C PRO A 105 -16.40 -0.65 23.19
N VAL A 106 -15.15 -0.89 22.86
CA VAL A 106 -14.67 -2.09 22.18
C VAL A 106 -13.54 -2.74 22.98
N ARG A 107 -13.50 -4.08 23.02
CA ARG A 107 -12.40 -4.81 23.64
C ARG A 107 -11.21 -4.89 22.69
N MET A 108 -9.98 -4.80 23.22
CA MET A 108 -8.74 -4.87 22.42
C MET A 108 -8.69 -6.13 21.55
N GLU A 109 -9.18 -7.25 22.07
CA GLU A 109 -9.29 -8.52 21.33
C GLU A 109 -10.21 -8.40 20.11
N GLN A 110 -11.31 -7.65 20.20
CA GLN A 110 -12.22 -7.44 19.07
C GLN A 110 -11.55 -6.58 17.97
N VAL A 111 -10.76 -5.59 18.36
CA VAL A 111 -9.98 -4.79 17.42
C VAL A 111 -8.93 -5.67 16.71
N ALA A 112 -8.21 -6.50 17.47
CA ALA A 112 -7.22 -7.42 16.90
C ALA A 112 -7.87 -8.41 15.91
N LEU A 113 -9.02 -9.00 16.26
CA LEU A 113 -9.76 -9.90 15.36
C LEU A 113 -10.25 -9.18 14.09
N ALA A 114 -10.68 -7.93 14.21
CA ALA A 114 -11.07 -7.12 13.05
C ALA A 114 -9.87 -6.86 12.12
N ILE A 115 -8.71 -6.51 12.68
CA ILE A 115 -7.46 -6.33 11.94
C ILE A 115 -7.08 -7.64 11.22
N GLU A 116 -7.11 -8.78 11.91
CA GLU A 116 -6.84 -10.08 11.30
C GLU A 116 -7.80 -10.42 10.14
N ALA A 117 -9.08 -10.13 10.31
CA ALA A 117 -10.09 -10.41 9.29
C ALA A 117 -9.87 -9.57 8.03
N VAL A 118 -9.56 -8.28 8.20
CA VAL A 118 -9.26 -7.36 7.10
C VAL A 118 -7.93 -7.75 6.43
N GLN A 119 -6.88 -8.03 7.22
CA GLN A 119 -5.58 -8.44 6.72
C GLN A 119 -5.68 -9.72 5.88
N ARG A 120 -6.37 -10.74 6.37
CA ARG A 120 -6.62 -11.98 5.64
C ARG A 120 -7.34 -11.73 4.31
N ARG A 121 -8.30 -10.80 4.26
CA ARG A 121 -8.99 -10.42 3.03
C ARG A 121 -8.04 -9.74 2.04
N ILE A 122 -7.17 -8.85 2.53
CA ILE A 122 -6.16 -8.17 1.71
C ILE A 122 -5.17 -9.18 1.13
N GLU A 123 -4.68 -10.11 1.95
CA GLU A 123 -3.76 -11.17 1.52
C GLU A 123 -4.42 -12.13 0.52
N ALA A 124 -5.66 -12.54 0.77
CA ALA A 124 -6.42 -13.36 -0.17
C ALA A 124 -6.66 -12.63 -1.49
N GLY A 125 -6.96 -11.34 -1.45
CA GLY A 125 -7.06 -10.49 -2.65
C GLY A 125 -5.73 -10.39 -3.40
N ARG A 126 -4.61 -10.29 -2.69
CA ARG A 126 -3.26 -10.33 -3.29
C ARG A 126 -2.94 -11.70 -3.90
N ALA A 127 -3.34 -12.78 -3.25
CA ALA A 127 -3.14 -14.15 -3.74
C ALA A 127 -4.09 -14.52 -4.90
N GLN A 128 -5.33 -13.99 -4.90
CA GLN A 128 -6.30 -14.16 -5.99
C GLN A 128 -6.06 -13.21 -7.16
N ALA A 129 -5.38 -12.08 -6.94
CA ALA A 129 -4.79 -11.30 -8.00
C ALA A 129 -3.72 -12.19 -8.63
N GLY A 130 -4.07 -12.94 -9.67
CA GLY A 130 -3.18 -13.86 -10.38
C GLY A 130 -1.83 -13.19 -10.66
N ALA A 131 -0.83 -14.00 -10.97
CA ALA A 131 0.51 -13.49 -11.27
C ALA A 131 0.48 -12.55 -12.48
N TRP A 132 1.16 -11.44 -12.40
CA TRP A 132 1.55 -10.68 -13.58
C TRP A 132 2.43 -11.56 -14.46
N ARG A 133 2.20 -11.53 -15.76
CA ARG A 133 2.97 -12.35 -16.71
C ARG A 133 3.59 -11.47 -17.77
N LEU A 134 4.87 -11.67 -18.03
CA LEU A 134 5.56 -11.03 -19.13
C LEU A 134 5.59 -11.97 -20.33
N ASP A 135 4.82 -11.64 -21.37
CA ASP A 135 4.95 -12.29 -22.68
C ASP A 135 6.05 -11.56 -23.48
N ARG A 136 7.24 -12.18 -23.50
CA ARG A 136 8.40 -11.62 -24.18
C ARG A 136 8.21 -11.55 -25.69
N LYS A 137 7.55 -12.56 -26.29
CA LYS A 137 7.33 -12.65 -27.74
C LYS A 137 6.30 -11.62 -28.20
N ALA A 138 5.20 -11.51 -27.48
CA ALA A 138 4.16 -10.52 -27.76
C ALA A 138 4.56 -9.11 -27.28
N ARG A 139 5.61 -8.99 -26.44
CA ARG A 139 6.03 -7.72 -25.79
C ARG A 139 4.89 -7.10 -25.00
N GLN A 140 4.23 -7.93 -24.21
CA GLN A 140 3.07 -7.54 -23.40
C GLN A 140 3.26 -7.90 -21.94
N LEU A 141 2.87 -6.99 -21.07
CA LEU A 141 2.63 -7.28 -19.66
C LEU A 141 1.16 -7.66 -19.49
N ILE A 142 0.91 -8.84 -18.95
CA ILE A 142 -0.44 -9.35 -18.73
C ILE A 142 -0.76 -9.18 -17.26
N ALA A 143 -1.78 -8.37 -16.96
CA ALA A 143 -2.26 -8.15 -15.62
C ALA A 143 -2.97 -9.41 -15.06
N PRO A 144 -3.12 -9.50 -13.73
CA PRO A 144 -3.74 -10.65 -13.07
C PRO A 144 -5.11 -11.06 -13.62
N GLU A 145 -5.91 -10.09 -13.99
CA GLU A 145 -7.25 -10.29 -14.57
C GLU A 145 -7.25 -10.59 -16.07
N GLY A 146 -6.05 -10.68 -16.69
CA GLY A 146 -5.89 -11.01 -18.10
C GLY A 146 -5.74 -9.82 -19.05
N THR A 147 -5.83 -8.58 -18.57
CA THR A 147 -5.61 -7.38 -19.39
C THR A 147 -4.19 -7.36 -19.96
N ARG A 148 -4.07 -7.14 -21.26
CA ARG A 148 -2.79 -7.10 -21.98
C ARG A 148 -2.35 -5.67 -22.18
N ILE A 149 -1.11 -5.37 -21.83
CA ILE A 149 -0.52 -4.03 -21.84
C ILE A 149 0.72 -4.08 -22.74
N ASP A 150 0.67 -3.41 -23.89
CA ASP A 150 1.80 -3.37 -24.83
C ASP A 150 3.00 -2.65 -24.21
N LEU A 151 4.18 -3.20 -24.42
CA LEU A 151 5.44 -2.66 -23.92
C LEU A 151 6.30 -2.15 -25.07
N SER A 152 6.89 -0.97 -24.90
CA SER A 152 8.02 -0.53 -25.72
C SER A 152 9.27 -1.33 -25.34
N ASP A 153 10.33 -1.27 -26.18
CA ASP A 153 11.60 -1.96 -25.89
C ASP A 153 12.17 -1.61 -24.52
N ASN A 154 12.16 -0.32 -24.19
CA ASN A 154 12.63 0.14 -22.89
C ASN A 154 11.77 -0.38 -21.74
N ASN A 155 10.44 -0.43 -21.90
CA ASN A 155 9.55 -0.95 -20.86
C ASN A 155 9.69 -2.46 -20.70
N LEU A 156 9.90 -3.19 -21.81
CA LEU A 156 10.18 -4.61 -21.77
C LEU A 156 11.47 -4.88 -20.99
N ALA A 157 12.57 -4.18 -21.31
CA ALA A 157 13.84 -4.31 -20.62
C ALA A 157 13.73 -4.01 -19.11
N VAL A 158 12.95 -2.99 -18.74
CA VAL A 158 12.67 -2.66 -17.31
C VAL A 158 11.90 -3.78 -16.62
N ILE A 159 10.84 -4.32 -17.24
CA ILE A 159 10.06 -5.42 -16.64
C ILE A 159 10.90 -6.70 -16.55
N GLU A 160 11.78 -6.97 -17.50
CA GLU A 160 12.71 -8.10 -17.43
C GLU A 160 13.65 -8.02 -16.22
N CYS A 161 14.16 -6.82 -15.87
CA CYS A 161 14.93 -6.66 -14.64
C CYS A 161 14.16 -7.11 -13.40
N PHE A 162 12.85 -6.80 -13.33
CA PHE A 162 12.03 -7.22 -12.21
C PHE A 162 11.69 -8.72 -12.23
N VAL A 163 11.59 -9.34 -13.42
CA VAL A 163 11.47 -10.80 -13.53
C VAL A 163 12.72 -11.47 -12.98
N ASP A 164 13.89 -10.98 -13.38
CA ASP A 164 15.18 -11.53 -12.96
C ASP A 164 15.42 -11.32 -11.44
N ALA A 165 14.92 -10.21 -10.89
CA ALA A 165 15.05 -9.87 -9.47
C ALA A 165 14.09 -10.65 -8.55
N GLN A 166 13.09 -11.38 -9.07
CA GLN A 166 12.20 -12.26 -8.30
C GLN A 166 11.56 -11.60 -7.06
N GLY A 167 11.20 -10.32 -7.16
CA GLY A 167 10.58 -9.55 -6.07
C GLY A 167 11.56 -8.71 -5.24
N GLU A 168 12.85 -8.89 -5.45
CA GLU A 168 13.88 -8.04 -4.84
C GLU A 168 13.88 -6.64 -5.47
N THR A 169 14.50 -5.69 -4.75
CA THR A 169 14.63 -4.31 -5.24
C THR A 169 15.70 -4.22 -6.31
N VAL A 170 15.32 -3.67 -7.47
CA VAL A 170 16.24 -3.37 -8.57
C VAL A 170 16.78 -1.95 -8.41
N THR A 171 18.10 -1.82 -8.32
CA THR A 171 18.75 -0.53 -8.12
C THR A 171 18.68 0.36 -9.37
N HIS A 172 18.83 1.67 -9.19
CA HIS A 172 18.92 2.63 -10.31
C HIS A 172 20.03 2.25 -11.29
N GLY A 173 21.20 1.85 -10.76
CA GLY A 173 22.34 1.44 -11.59
C GLY A 173 22.02 0.25 -12.50
N MET A 174 21.39 -0.81 -11.96
CA MET A 174 20.99 -1.99 -12.74
C MET A 174 20.00 -1.65 -13.85
N LEU A 175 19.02 -0.78 -13.56
CA LEU A 175 18.07 -0.35 -14.58
C LEU A 175 18.71 0.52 -15.67
N CYS A 176 19.64 1.40 -15.30
CA CYS A 176 20.40 2.21 -16.26
C CYS A 176 21.27 1.33 -17.16
N GLU A 177 22.00 0.40 -16.60
CA GLU A 177 22.83 -0.56 -17.34
C GLU A 177 21.99 -1.37 -18.34
N ARG A 178 20.85 -1.91 -17.89
CA ARG A 178 19.93 -2.67 -18.75
C ARG A 178 19.37 -1.85 -19.91
N LEU A 179 19.20 -0.54 -19.69
CA LEU A 179 18.74 0.39 -20.73
C LEU A 179 19.88 0.93 -21.62
N GLY A 180 21.11 0.45 -21.41
CA GLY A 180 22.30 0.91 -22.15
C GLY A 180 22.67 2.36 -21.83
N ARG A 181 22.44 2.82 -20.60
CA ARG A 181 22.66 4.20 -20.17
C ARG A 181 23.75 4.27 -19.13
N ASP A 182 24.53 5.34 -19.16
CA ASP A 182 25.56 5.60 -18.15
C ASP A 182 24.88 6.10 -16.84
N PRO A 183 25.06 5.42 -15.71
CA PRO A 183 24.50 5.86 -14.42
C PRO A 183 25.01 7.23 -13.95
N ALA A 184 26.16 7.69 -14.46
CA ALA A 184 26.81 8.93 -14.05
C ALA A 184 26.32 10.19 -14.79
N GLN A 185 25.59 10.04 -15.91
CA GLN A 185 25.17 11.17 -16.75
C GLN A 185 23.64 11.29 -16.81
N GLU A 186 23.02 12.25 -16.06
CA GLU A 186 21.58 12.64 -16.13
C GLU A 186 20.56 11.47 -16.23
N ALA A 187 21.02 10.23 -16.02
CA ALA A 187 20.25 9.01 -16.20
C ALA A 187 19.04 8.93 -15.27
N ASP A 188 19.10 9.59 -14.13
CA ASP A 188 18.02 9.57 -13.11
C ASP A 188 16.71 10.16 -13.66
N ASN A 189 16.75 11.32 -14.29
CA ASN A 189 15.54 11.97 -14.80
C ASN A 189 14.87 11.17 -15.94
N LEU A 190 15.66 10.55 -16.81
CA LEU A 190 15.16 9.76 -17.94
C LEU A 190 14.61 8.40 -17.45
N LEU A 191 15.24 7.79 -16.45
CA LEU A 191 14.76 6.55 -15.84
C LEU A 191 13.45 6.81 -15.07
N HIS A 192 13.41 7.85 -14.23
CA HIS A 192 12.19 8.25 -13.54
C HIS A 192 11.04 8.51 -14.52
N ALA A 193 11.30 9.22 -15.62
CA ALA A 193 10.31 9.47 -16.65
C ALA A 193 9.83 8.17 -17.36
N ALA A 194 10.73 7.21 -17.58
CA ALA A 194 10.36 5.91 -18.17
C ALA A 194 9.47 5.09 -17.22
N ILE A 195 9.87 4.97 -15.97
CA ILE A 195 9.09 4.28 -14.93
C ILE A 195 7.74 4.97 -14.71
N TYR A 196 7.71 6.31 -14.63
CA TYR A 196 6.48 7.07 -14.49
C TYR A 196 5.51 6.81 -15.65
N ARG A 197 5.99 6.84 -16.90
CA ARG A 197 5.16 6.54 -18.07
C ARG A 197 4.64 5.10 -18.06
N LEU A 198 5.47 4.14 -17.64
CA LEU A 198 5.07 2.74 -17.52
C LEU A 198 3.97 2.58 -16.44
N ARG A 199 4.15 3.17 -15.26
CA ARG A 199 3.12 3.20 -14.20
C ARG A 199 1.80 3.75 -14.72
N ARG A 200 1.84 4.93 -15.36
CA ARG A 200 0.63 5.55 -15.94
C ARG A 200 -0.03 4.71 -17.02
N ARG A 201 0.75 3.97 -17.80
CA ARG A 201 0.19 3.04 -18.79
C ARG A 201 -0.52 1.87 -18.11
N ILE A 202 0.06 1.29 -17.08
CA ILE A 202 -0.55 0.23 -16.28
C ILE A 202 -1.84 0.75 -15.63
N GLU A 203 -1.79 1.88 -14.94
CA GLU A 203 -2.96 2.52 -14.29
C GLU A 203 -4.16 2.73 -15.22
N ARG A 204 -3.89 3.09 -16.48
CA ARG A 204 -4.95 3.33 -17.47
C ARG A 204 -5.51 2.06 -18.09
N ALA A 205 -4.73 1.00 -18.11
CA ALA A 205 -5.09 -0.23 -18.81
C ALA A 205 -5.84 -1.22 -17.90
N THR A 206 -5.60 -1.21 -16.60
CA THR A 206 -6.13 -2.20 -15.66
C THR A 206 -6.61 -1.56 -14.36
N PRO A 207 -7.68 -2.07 -13.74
CA PRO A 207 -8.09 -1.68 -12.39
C PRO A 207 -7.16 -2.25 -11.31
N ALA A 208 -6.25 -3.19 -11.67
CA ALA A 208 -5.29 -3.73 -10.71
C ALA A 208 -4.35 -2.63 -10.20
N SER A 209 -3.96 -2.71 -8.93
CA SER A 209 -2.97 -1.80 -8.38
C SER A 209 -1.64 -1.92 -9.12
N VAL A 210 -1.00 -0.76 -9.39
CA VAL A 210 0.29 -0.73 -10.08
C VAL A 210 1.35 -1.38 -9.21
N PRO A 211 1.98 -2.48 -9.67
CA PRO A 211 2.91 -3.25 -8.84
C PRO A 211 4.28 -2.58 -8.70
N LEU A 212 4.56 -1.55 -9.48
CA LEU A 212 5.84 -0.83 -9.47
C LEU A 212 5.86 0.18 -8.33
N GLN A 213 6.72 -0.04 -7.33
CA GLN A 213 6.91 0.85 -6.19
C GLN A 213 8.30 1.46 -6.19
N VAL A 214 8.40 2.70 -5.67
CA VAL A 214 9.67 3.38 -5.46
C VAL A 214 10.24 2.93 -4.12
N GLU A 215 11.49 2.49 -4.12
CA GLU A 215 12.28 2.27 -2.90
C GLU A 215 13.22 3.47 -2.74
N PRO A 216 12.94 4.38 -1.79
CA PRO A 216 13.68 5.63 -1.68
C PRO A 216 15.19 5.41 -1.55
N ARG A 217 15.97 6.15 -2.32
CA ARG A 217 17.45 6.10 -2.37
C ARG A 217 18.06 4.78 -2.86
N VAL A 218 17.26 3.77 -3.20
CA VAL A 218 17.74 2.46 -3.65
C VAL A 218 17.36 2.21 -5.11
N GLY A 219 16.07 2.30 -5.44
CA GLY A 219 15.61 1.96 -6.78
C GLY A 219 14.10 1.73 -6.85
N TYR A 220 13.72 0.60 -7.43
CA TYR A 220 12.33 0.22 -7.63
C TYR A 220 12.12 -1.26 -7.32
N ALA A 221 10.92 -1.60 -6.87
CA ALA A 221 10.50 -2.97 -6.67
C ALA A 221 9.20 -3.27 -7.44
N PHE A 222 9.06 -4.51 -7.87
CA PHE A 222 7.80 -5.00 -8.42
C PHE A 222 7.08 -5.80 -7.33
N ARG A 223 6.06 -5.19 -6.72
CA ARG A 223 5.30 -5.79 -5.62
C ARG A 223 4.13 -6.60 -6.18
N GLY A 224 4.36 -7.88 -6.31
CA GLY A 224 3.43 -8.88 -6.84
C GLY A 224 4.19 -10.01 -7.51
N THR A 225 3.55 -11.16 -7.66
CA THR A 225 4.16 -12.28 -8.39
C THR A 225 4.27 -11.91 -9.87
N LEU A 226 5.48 -11.90 -10.40
CA LEU A 226 5.78 -11.64 -11.81
C LEU A 226 6.50 -12.86 -12.40
N THR A 227 5.96 -13.40 -13.47
CA THR A 227 6.54 -14.54 -14.18
C THR A 227 6.71 -14.21 -15.66
N ALA A 228 7.67 -14.84 -16.33
CA ALA A 228 7.82 -14.74 -17.79
C ALA A 228 7.23 -15.97 -18.48
N VAL A 229 6.63 -15.78 -19.64
CA VAL A 229 6.07 -16.82 -20.54
C VAL A 229 6.59 -16.63 -21.96
#